data_102ff7588fa9520eea2b04180f18bd6e
#
_entry.id   102ff7588fa9520eea2b04180f18bd6e
#
_cell.length_a   1.000
_cell.length_b   1.000
_cell.length_c   1.000
_cell.angle_alpha   90.00
_cell.angle_beta   90.00
_cell.angle_gamma   90.00
#
_symmetry.space_group_name_H-M   'P 1'
#
loop_
_entity.id
_entity.type
_entity.pdbx_description
1 polymer ?
#
loop_
_entity_poly.entity_id
_entity_poly.type
_entity_poly.pdbx_seq_one_letter_code
_entity_poly.pdbx_strand_id
1 'polypeptide(L)'
;MENILEKLVKNSKKAIEDEIYDINESLPNSGTDLENIITKSEHAILITEVKFSSPALGNIREITDPVEIALKMVNGGASALSVLTQPYMFDGSPEFFMKVRKMVKVPMLMKDITIDRVQIDAAKKIGADYFLLIQSMFDKGLVNDIDGMIDYGHNLGLKVLIEAHTKQEFDNSCNTSADTVSYTHLTLPTICSV
;
A
#
# COMPACT_ATOMS: atom_id res chain seq x y z
N MET A 1 -0.74 -23.79 14.26
CA MET A 1 -1.47 -22.99 13.24
C MET A 1 -0.49 -21.99 12.67
N GLU A 2 -0.36 -21.94 11.35
CA GLU A 2 0.48 -20.97 10.66
C GLU A 2 -0.01 -19.55 10.99
N ASN A 3 0.90 -18.67 11.41
CA ASN A 3 0.57 -17.28 11.72
C ASN A 3 0.15 -16.56 10.43
N ILE A 4 -0.83 -15.65 10.49
CA ILE A 4 -1.29 -14.90 9.33
C ILE A 4 -0.15 -14.18 8.60
N LEU A 5 0.82 -13.62 9.32
CA LEU A 5 1.97 -12.95 8.72
C LEU A 5 2.88 -13.91 7.95
N GLU A 6 3.14 -15.11 8.47
CA GLU A 6 3.90 -16.13 7.77
C GLU A 6 3.22 -16.55 6.47
N LYS A 7 1.88 -16.67 6.50
CA LYS A 7 1.09 -16.97 5.32
C LYS A 7 1.16 -15.84 4.29
N LEU A 8 1.12 -14.59 4.73
CA LEU A 8 1.26 -13.42 3.84
C LEU A 8 2.63 -13.41 3.17
N VAL A 9 3.72 -13.61 3.93
CA VAL A 9 5.09 -13.69 3.38
C VAL A 9 5.22 -14.84 2.38
N LYS A 10 4.66 -16.02 2.69
CA LYS A 10 4.65 -17.16 1.78
C LYS A 10 3.94 -16.86 0.47
N ASN A 11 2.80 -16.19 0.54
CA ASN A 11 2.05 -15.80 -0.65
C ASN A 11 2.81 -14.76 -1.50
N SER A 12 3.53 -13.83 -0.86
CA SER A 12 4.35 -12.86 -1.60
C SER A 12 5.55 -13.53 -2.27
N LYS A 13 6.22 -14.49 -1.60
CA LYS A 13 7.25 -15.29 -2.24
C LYS A 13 6.73 -16.04 -3.46
N LYS A 14 5.55 -16.67 -3.33
CA LYS A 14 4.89 -17.33 -4.45
C LYS A 14 4.56 -16.37 -5.59
N ALA A 15 4.06 -15.16 -5.29
CA ALA A 15 3.77 -14.16 -6.31
C ALA A 15 5.03 -13.70 -7.06
N ILE A 16 6.17 -13.62 -6.37
CA ILE A 16 7.47 -13.34 -6.99
C ILE A 16 7.90 -14.50 -7.89
N GLU A 17 7.79 -15.76 -7.40
CA GLU A 17 8.09 -16.97 -8.17
C GLU A 17 7.19 -17.14 -9.41
N ASP A 18 5.93 -16.73 -9.30
CA ASP A 18 4.95 -16.73 -10.40
C ASP A 18 5.10 -15.50 -11.35
N GLU A 19 6.18 -14.71 -11.20
CA GLU A 19 6.52 -13.55 -12.04
C GLU A 19 5.44 -12.46 -12.12
N ILE A 20 4.58 -12.36 -11.08
CA ILE A 20 3.48 -11.36 -11.02
C ILE A 20 4.02 -9.92 -11.10
N TYR A 21 5.24 -9.70 -10.64
CA TYR A 21 5.91 -8.40 -10.61
C TYR A 21 6.82 -8.14 -11.83
N ASP A 22 6.82 -9.05 -12.82
CA ASP A 22 7.54 -8.80 -14.08
C ASP A 22 6.74 -7.86 -14.98
N ILE A 23 6.96 -6.57 -14.78
CA ILE A 23 6.25 -5.49 -15.46
C ILE A 23 7.07 -5.01 -16.66
N ASN A 24 6.50 -5.13 -17.85
CA ASN A 24 7.15 -4.73 -19.10
C ASN A 24 6.86 -3.27 -19.52
N GLU A 25 5.74 -2.69 -19.02
CA GLU A 25 5.36 -1.30 -19.28
C GLU A 25 5.80 -0.41 -18.11
N SER A 26 6.20 0.83 -18.39
CA SER A 26 6.51 1.82 -17.35
C SER A 26 5.56 3.00 -17.46
N LEU A 27 4.90 3.33 -16.34
CA LEU A 27 4.00 4.47 -16.24
C LEU A 27 4.62 5.54 -15.32
N PRO A 28 4.36 6.83 -15.58
CA PRO A 28 4.74 7.89 -14.65
C PRO A 28 3.87 7.81 -13.38
N ASN A 29 4.45 8.21 -12.26
CA ASN A 29 3.67 8.45 -11.03
C ASN A 29 2.83 9.75 -11.16
N SER A 30 2.12 10.14 -10.09
CA SER A 30 1.26 11.33 -10.13
C SER A 30 2.04 12.65 -10.23
N GLY A 31 3.28 12.67 -9.77
CA GLY A 31 4.04 13.89 -9.55
C GLY A 31 3.49 14.77 -8.42
N THR A 32 2.53 14.25 -7.64
CA THR A 32 1.85 14.98 -6.56
C THR A 32 2.36 14.49 -5.21
N ASP A 33 2.73 15.42 -4.35
CA ASP A 33 3.21 15.15 -3.01
C ASP A 33 2.04 15.09 -2.01
N LEU A 34 1.76 13.90 -1.48
CA LEU A 34 0.70 13.67 -0.50
C LEU A 34 0.95 14.41 0.81
N GLU A 35 2.21 14.53 1.25
CA GLU A 35 2.56 15.25 2.48
C GLU A 35 2.21 16.74 2.36
N ASN A 36 2.45 17.32 1.20
CA ASN A 36 2.01 18.69 0.90
C ASN A 36 0.48 18.82 0.92
N ILE A 37 -0.26 17.80 0.47
CA ILE A 37 -1.72 17.80 0.56
C ILE A 37 -2.14 17.74 2.03
N ILE A 38 -1.55 16.85 2.83
CA ILE A 38 -1.85 16.70 4.26
C ILE A 38 -1.59 17.99 5.02
N THR A 39 -0.42 18.59 4.83
CA THR A 39 0.00 19.79 5.60
C THR A 39 -0.73 21.06 5.21
N LYS A 40 -1.25 21.16 3.98
CA LYS A 40 -1.95 22.34 3.49
C LYS A 40 -3.46 22.24 3.60
N SER A 41 -3.99 21.06 3.92
CA SER A 41 -5.43 20.86 4.03
C SER A 41 -5.96 21.37 5.37
N GLU A 42 -7.05 22.14 5.34
CA GLU A 42 -7.79 22.53 6.53
C GLU A 42 -8.75 21.43 7.01
N HIS A 43 -8.90 20.36 6.23
CA HIS A 43 -9.80 19.25 6.50
C HIS A 43 -9.03 17.92 6.49
N ALA A 44 -9.61 16.90 7.11
CA ALA A 44 -9.10 15.55 7.02
C ALA A 44 -9.06 15.09 5.57
N ILE A 45 -7.90 14.57 5.14
CA ILE A 45 -7.77 13.98 3.81
C ILE A 45 -8.21 12.52 3.83
N LEU A 46 -8.71 12.04 2.71
CA LEU A 46 -9.15 10.66 2.55
C LEU A 46 -8.21 9.91 1.62
N ILE A 47 -7.65 8.81 2.13
CA ILE A 47 -7.01 7.77 1.31
C ILE A 47 -8.01 6.62 1.22
N THR A 48 -8.51 6.33 0.04
CA THR A 48 -9.50 5.27 -0.16
C THR A 48 -8.88 4.06 -0.82
N GLU A 49 -9.42 2.86 -0.55
CA GLU A 49 -8.80 1.60 -0.97
C GLU A 49 -9.67 0.85 -1.99
N VAL A 50 -9.07 0.51 -3.13
CA VAL A 50 -9.64 -0.41 -4.12
C VAL A 50 -9.24 -1.83 -3.73
N LYS A 51 -10.21 -2.60 -3.20
CA LYS A 51 -10.03 -3.96 -2.69
C LYS A 51 -11.23 -4.85 -2.99
N PHE A 52 -10.98 -6.05 -3.47
CA PHE A 52 -12.00 -7.04 -3.81
C PHE A 52 -12.15 -8.12 -2.75
N SER A 53 -11.05 -8.53 -2.11
CA SER A 53 -11.01 -9.58 -1.08
C SER A 53 -10.08 -9.22 0.07
N SER A 54 -10.26 -9.85 1.22
CA SER A 54 -9.33 -9.76 2.35
C SER A 54 -9.31 -11.05 3.18
N PRO A 55 -8.21 -11.34 3.89
CA PRO A 55 -8.13 -12.52 4.76
C PRO A 55 -9.21 -12.59 5.85
N ALA A 56 -9.66 -11.42 6.34
CA ALA A 56 -10.63 -11.34 7.43
C ALA A 56 -12.08 -11.47 6.96
N LEU A 57 -12.42 -10.95 5.78
CA LEU A 57 -13.79 -10.86 5.28
C LEU A 57 -14.06 -11.79 4.09
N GLY A 58 -13.01 -12.43 3.54
CA GLY A 58 -13.12 -13.18 2.30
C GLY A 58 -13.44 -12.25 1.13
N ASN A 59 -14.29 -12.69 0.23
CA ASN A 59 -14.75 -11.87 -0.89
C ASN A 59 -15.63 -10.72 -0.38
N ILE A 60 -15.19 -9.48 -0.61
CA ILE A 60 -15.89 -8.25 -0.21
C ILE A 60 -16.89 -7.83 -1.29
N ARG A 61 -16.52 -8.01 -2.54
CA ARG A 61 -17.34 -7.72 -3.73
C ARG A 61 -16.84 -8.55 -4.92
N GLU A 62 -17.67 -8.72 -5.91
CA GLU A 62 -17.23 -9.28 -7.18
C GLU A 62 -16.14 -8.40 -7.80
N ILE A 63 -15.20 -9.06 -8.48
CA ILE A 63 -14.15 -8.34 -9.23
C ILE A 63 -14.83 -7.65 -10.41
N THR A 64 -14.86 -6.33 -10.34
CA THR A 64 -15.42 -5.45 -11.38
C THR A 64 -14.29 -4.56 -11.93
N ASP A 65 -14.61 -3.60 -12.77
CA ASP A 65 -13.61 -2.66 -13.28
C ASP A 65 -13.03 -1.79 -12.14
N PRO A 66 -11.74 -1.94 -11.79
CA PRO A 66 -11.11 -1.16 -10.73
C PRO A 66 -11.10 0.34 -11.05
N VAL A 67 -11.13 0.71 -12.33
CA VAL A 67 -11.15 2.11 -12.78
C VAL A 67 -12.46 2.79 -12.40
N GLU A 68 -13.59 2.11 -12.60
CA GLU A 68 -14.90 2.66 -12.23
C GLU A 68 -14.98 2.95 -10.73
N ILE A 69 -14.46 2.03 -9.90
CA ILE A 69 -14.41 2.20 -8.44
C ILE A 69 -13.50 3.38 -8.08
N ALA A 70 -12.30 3.43 -8.63
CA ALA A 70 -11.32 4.48 -8.36
C ALA A 70 -11.84 5.87 -8.75
N LEU A 71 -12.46 6.00 -9.92
CA LEU A 71 -13.05 7.27 -10.37
C LEU A 71 -14.18 7.73 -9.46
N LYS A 72 -15.05 6.81 -8.99
CA LYS A 72 -16.09 7.15 -8.00
C LYS A 72 -15.49 7.64 -6.69
N MET A 73 -14.40 7.02 -6.23
CA MET A 73 -13.69 7.45 -5.01
C MET A 73 -13.07 8.84 -5.18
N VAL A 74 -12.36 9.10 -6.29
CA VAL A 74 -11.76 10.41 -6.57
C VAL A 74 -12.83 11.48 -6.72
N ASN A 75 -13.91 11.21 -7.45
CA ASN A 75 -15.03 12.13 -7.60
C ASN A 75 -15.76 12.39 -6.26
N GLY A 76 -15.71 11.43 -5.33
CA GLY A 76 -16.22 11.56 -3.97
C GLY A 76 -15.30 12.30 -3.00
N GLY A 77 -14.14 12.79 -3.48
CA GLY A 77 -13.21 13.60 -2.68
C GLY A 77 -11.99 12.84 -2.12
N ALA A 78 -11.70 11.62 -2.61
CA ALA A 78 -10.46 10.94 -2.23
C ALA A 78 -9.23 11.74 -2.69
N SER A 79 -8.34 12.05 -1.74
CA SER A 79 -7.10 12.79 -1.99
C SER A 79 -5.97 11.89 -2.48
N ALA A 80 -6.05 10.60 -2.17
CA ALA A 80 -5.14 9.55 -2.64
C ALA A 80 -5.88 8.21 -2.72
N LEU A 81 -5.30 7.27 -3.45
CA LEU A 81 -5.81 5.91 -3.57
C LEU A 81 -4.81 4.89 -3.06
N SER A 82 -5.31 3.87 -2.39
CA SER A 82 -4.60 2.62 -2.10
C SER A 82 -5.17 1.54 -3.03
N VAL A 83 -4.33 0.84 -3.78
CA VAL A 83 -4.79 -0.18 -4.72
C VAL A 83 -4.08 -1.49 -4.43
N LEU A 84 -4.87 -2.55 -4.14
CA LEU A 84 -4.33 -3.88 -3.85
C LEU A 84 -3.67 -4.48 -5.10
N THR A 85 -2.44 -4.95 -4.92
CA THR A 85 -1.67 -5.64 -5.98
C THR A 85 -1.37 -7.09 -5.63
N GLN A 86 -1.51 -7.49 -4.37
CA GLN A 86 -1.28 -8.86 -3.90
C GLN A 86 -2.41 -9.80 -4.39
N PRO A 87 -2.10 -10.87 -5.17
CA PRO A 87 -3.13 -11.65 -5.84
C PRO A 87 -3.83 -12.67 -4.93
N TYR A 88 -3.07 -13.41 -4.10
CA TYR A 88 -3.56 -14.66 -3.52
C TYR A 88 -4.52 -14.55 -2.33
N MET A 89 -4.62 -13.42 -1.67
CA MET A 89 -5.53 -13.24 -0.52
C MET A 89 -6.37 -11.98 -0.64
N PHE A 90 -6.07 -11.17 -1.63
CA PHE A 90 -6.70 -9.86 -1.77
C PHE A 90 -7.34 -9.66 -3.15
N ASP A 91 -7.17 -10.63 -4.05
CA ASP A 91 -7.62 -10.56 -5.44
C ASP A 91 -7.13 -9.28 -6.14
N GLY A 92 -5.94 -8.82 -5.75
CA GLY A 92 -5.27 -7.66 -6.31
C GLY A 92 -4.44 -8.00 -7.54
N SER A 93 -3.99 -6.97 -8.25
CA SER A 93 -3.11 -7.15 -9.41
C SER A 93 -2.35 -5.86 -9.72
N PRO A 94 -1.05 -5.93 -10.10
CA PRO A 94 -0.34 -4.80 -10.68
C PRO A 94 -1.04 -4.23 -11.93
N GLU A 95 -1.71 -5.07 -12.72
CA GLU A 95 -2.50 -4.62 -13.87
C GLU A 95 -3.69 -3.75 -13.47
N PHE A 96 -4.36 -4.05 -12.36
CA PHE A 96 -5.43 -3.21 -11.83
C PHE A 96 -4.89 -1.84 -11.44
N PHE A 97 -3.75 -1.80 -10.77
CA PHE A 97 -3.07 -0.57 -10.44
C PHE A 97 -2.76 0.26 -11.68
N MET A 98 -2.17 -0.36 -12.72
CA MET A 98 -1.83 0.32 -13.97
C MET A 98 -3.05 0.87 -14.70
N LYS A 99 -4.16 0.11 -14.74
CA LYS A 99 -5.43 0.59 -15.32
C LYS A 99 -5.92 1.85 -14.60
N VAL A 100 -5.91 1.83 -13.26
CA VAL A 100 -6.30 2.99 -12.44
C VAL A 100 -5.33 4.15 -12.66
N ARG A 101 -4.00 3.89 -12.63
CA ARG A 101 -2.97 4.93 -12.81
C ARG A 101 -3.14 5.72 -14.11
N LYS A 102 -3.52 5.05 -15.21
CA LYS A 102 -3.76 5.70 -16.50
C LYS A 102 -4.94 6.69 -16.48
N MET A 103 -5.85 6.56 -15.51
CA MET A 103 -7.11 7.31 -15.46
C MET A 103 -7.17 8.38 -14.37
N VAL A 104 -6.31 8.30 -13.35
CA VAL A 104 -6.31 9.24 -12.22
C VAL A 104 -4.97 9.94 -12.07
N LYS A 105 -4.97 11.12 -11.43
CA LYS A 105 -3.76 11.91 -11.18
C LYS A 105 -3.44 12.08 -9.69
N VAL A 106 -4.30 11.57 -8.81
CA VAL A 106 -4.04 11.60 -7.37
C VAL A 106 -2.87 10.67 -7.00
N PRO A 107 -2.18 10.90 -5.89
CA PRO A 107 -1.17 9.96 -5.38
C PRO A 107 -1.74 8.56 -5.20
N MET A 108 -0.95 7.54 -5.53
CA MET A 108 -1.37 6.15 -5.40
C MET A 108 -0.34 5.32 -4.63
N LEU A 109 -0.85 4.57 -3.65
CA LEU A 109 -0.10 3.60 -2.87
C LEU A 109 -0.26 2.20 -3.50
N MET A 110 0.86 1.57 -3.86
CA MET A 110 0.89 0.13 -4.14
C MET A 110 0.69 -0.63 -2.81
N LYS A 111 -0.52 -1.15 -2.62
CA LYS A 111 -0.88 -1.90 -1.42
C LYS A 111 -0.57 -3.38 -1.64
N ASP A 112 0.58 -3.79 -1.17
CA ASP A 112 1.09 -5.14 -1.28
C ASP A 112 1.74 -5.60 0.03
N ILE A 113 2.12 -6.86 0.09
CA ILE A 113 2.96 -7.41 1.15
C ILE A 113 4.39 -7.40 0.62
N THR A 114 5.05 -6.26 0.73
CA THR A 114 6.38 -6.05 0.17
C THR A 114 7.44 -6.72 1.06
N ILE A 115 8.15 -7.68 0.49
CA ILE A 115 9.18 -8.49 1.17
C ILE A 115 10.51 -8.51 0.41
N ASP A 116 10.51 -8.02 -0.83
CA ASP A 116 11.66 -8.05 -1.72
C ASP A 116 11.71 -6.80 -2.61
N ARG A 117 12.93 -6.43 -3.04
CA ARG A 117 13.17 -5.27 -3.90
C ARG A 117 12.52 -5.39 -5.28
N VAL A 118 12.30 -6.60 -5.78
CA VAL A 118 11.59 -6.82 -7.06
C VAL A 118 10.17 -6.22 -7.03
N GLN A 119 9.51 -6.23 -5.88
CA GLN A 119 8.19 -5.59 -5.72
C GLN A 119 8.30 -4.06 -5.71
N ILE A 120 9.41 -3.51 -5.21
CA ILE A 120 9.69 -2.06 -5.23
C ILE A 120 9.99 -1.60 -6.67
N ASP A 121 10.74 -2.41 -7.44
CA ASP A 121 10.94 -2.18 -8.88
C ASP A 121 9.61 -2.19 -9.64
N ALA A 122 8.74 -3.14 -9.33
CA ALA A 122 7.39 -3.19 -9.90
C ALA A 122 6.57 -1.95 -9.53
N ALA A 123 6.61 -1.50 -8.26
CA ALA A 123 5.94 -0.27 -7.81
C ALA A 123 6.38 0.94 -8.65
N LYS A 124 7.68 1.06 -8.91
CA LYS A 124 8.20 2.11 -9.79
C LYS A 124 7.65 2.01 -11.20
N LYS A 125 7.68 0.81 -11.80
CA LYS A 125 7.21 0.59 -13.17
C LYS A 125 5.72 0.83 -13.34
N ILE A 126 4.89 0.42 -12.38
CA ILE A 126 3.42 0.65 -12.47
C ILE A 126 3.00 2.09 -12.21
N GLY A 127 3.93 2.98 -11.87
CA GLY A 127 3.67 4.41 -11.61
C GLY A 127 3.11 4.70 -10.23
N ALA A 128 3.51 3.91 -9.23
CA ALA A 128 3.17 4.20 -7.84
C ALA A 128 3.89 5.46 -7.34
N ASP A 129 3.26 6.18 -6.44
CA ASP A 129 3.88 7.26 -5.68
C ASP A 129 4.46 6.72 -4.37
N TYR A 130 3.75 5.75 -3.76
CA TYR A 130 4.11 5.09 -2.52
C TYR A 130 4.08 3.57 -2.68
N PHE A 131 4.92 2.88 -1.91
CA PHE A 131 4.77 1.45 -1.63
C PHE A 131 4.65 1.20 -0.13
N LEU A 132 4.11 0.03 0.23
CA LEU A 132 3.84 -0.35 1.62
C LEU A 132 4.94 -1.23 2.19
N LEU A 133 5.34 -0.94 3.43
CA LEU A 133 6.03 -1.86 4.32
C LEU A 133 5.16 -2.13 5.56
N ILE A 134 5.27 -3.29 6.17
CA ILE A 134 4.52 -3.68 7.37
C ILE A 134 5.51 -3.89 8.50
N GLN A 135 5.50 -3.01 9.51
CA GLN A 135 6.49 -3.00 10.61
C GLN A 135 6.59 -4.35 11.32
N SER A 136 5.45 -4.97 11.61
CA SER A 136 5.43 -6.25 12.33
C SER A 136 6.17 -7.40 11.63
N MET A 137 6.35 -7.33 10.32
CA MET A 137 7.10 -8.35 9.59
C MET A 137 8.60 -8.25 9.86
N PHE A 138 9.11 -7.03 10.01
CA PHE A 138 10.51 -6.75 10.34
C PHE A 138 10.77 -7.03 11.83
N ASP A 139 9.90 -6.56 12.72
CA ASP A 139 10.01 -6.79 14.17
C ASP A 139 10.02 -8.29 14.53
N LYS A 140 9.34 -9.13 13.74
CA LYS A 140 9.31 -10.57 13.90
C LYS A 140 10.39 -11.33 13.12
N GLY A 141 11.24 -10.63 12.40
CA GLY A 141 12.31 -11.24 11.60
C GLY A 141 11.82 -12.08 10.41
N LEU A 142 10.58 -11.84 9.94
CA LEU A 142 10.02 -12.49 8.75
C LEU A 142 10.56 -11.87 7.46
N VAL A 143 10.87 -10.58 7.52
CA VAL A 143 11.55 -9.79 6.47
C VAL A 143 12.70 -9.05 7.16
N ASN A 144 13.78 -8.82 6.45
CA ASN A 144 14.95 -8.14 6.98
C ASN A 144 15.20 -6.82 6.24
N ASP A 145 16.07 -5.97 6.84
CA ASP A 145 16.64 -4.79 6.19
C ASP A 145 15.57 -3.72 5.81
N ILE A 146 14.76 -3.30 6.80
CA ILE A 146 13.75 -2.26 6.56
C ILE A 146 14.36 -0.98 6.01
N ASP A 147 15.50 -0.53 6.58
CA ASP A 147 16.16 0.70 6.16
C ASP A 147 16.70 0.58 4.73
N GLY A 148 17.31 -0.56 4.38
CA GLY A 148 17.78 -0.80 3.02
C GLY A 148 16.66 -0.91 1.99
N MET A 149 15.45 -1.34 2.38
CA MET A 149 14.28 -1.32 1.50
C MET A 149 13.74 0.11 1.31
N ILE A 150 13.71 0.91 2.38
CA ILE A 150 13.32 2.33 2.32
C ILE A 150 14.29 3.10 1.42
N ASP A 151 15.59 2.99 1.67
CA ASP A 151 16.62 3.65 0.88
C ASP A 151 16.55 3.25 -0.60
N TYR A 152 16.28 1.96 -0.87
CA TYR A 152 16.11 1.48 -2.24
C TYR A 152 14.92 2.15 -2.94
N GLY A 153 13.78 2.25 -2.26
CA GLY A 153 12.59 2.94 -2.78
C GLY A 153 12.85 4.43 -3.03
N HIS A 154 13.49 5.11 -2.08
CA HIS A 154 13.88 6.52 -2.23
C HIS A 154 14.80 6.75 -3.42
N ASN A 155 15.79 5.88 -3.65
CA ASN A 155 16.68 5.96 -4.81
C ASN A 155 15.94 5.80 -6.15
N LEU A 156 14.80 5.11 -6.16
CA LEU A 156 13.90 5.01 -7.32
C LEU A 156 12.93 6.21 -7.42
N GLY A 157 12.95 7.12 -6.44
CA GLY A 157 12.01 8.25 -6.36
C GLY A 157 10.59 7.85 -5.96
N LEU A 158 10.47 6.74 -5.22
CA LEU A 158 9.24 6.34 -4.53
C LEU A 158 9.26 6.86 -3.09
N LYS A 159 8.09 7.00 -2.51
CA LYS A 159 7.89 7.24 -1.09
C LYS A 159 7.42 5.98 -0.37
N VAL A 160 7.63 5.93 0.93
CA VAL A 160 7.34 4.75 1.75
C VAL A 160 6.27 5.05 2.78
N LEU A 161 5.23 4.21 2.81
CA LEU A 161 4.27 4.17 3.89
C LEU A 161 4.51 2.91 4.70
N ILE A 162 4.73 3.05 6.03
CA ILE A 162 4.81 1.92 6.96
C ILE A 162 3.47 1.76 7.66
N GLU A 163 2.96 0.52 7.68
CA GLU A 163 1.78 0.13 8.45
C GLU A 163 2.18 -0.41 9.82
N ALA A 164 1.61 0.16 10.89
CA ALA A 164 1.80 -0.22 12.28
C ALA A 164 0.46 -0.44 12.97
N HIS A 165 0.33 -1.52 13.77
CA HIS A 165 -0.90 -1.90 14.46
C HIS A 165 -0.80 -1.78 15.99
N THR A 166 0.41 -1.69 16.53
CA THR A 166 0.65 -1.52 17.95
C THR A 166 1.47 -0.26 18.20
N LYS A 167 1.41 0.25 19.44
CA LYS A 167 2.24 1.39 19.84
C LYS A 167 3.73 1.12 19.63
N GLN A 168 4.18 -0.10 19.94
CA GLN A 168 5.58 -0.47 19.76
C GLN A 168 5.98 -0.45 18.27
N GLU A 169 5.17 -1.01 17.39
CA GLU A 169 5.40 -0.95 15.93
C GLU A 169 5.41 0.50 15.43
N PHE A 170 4.50 1.35 15.93
CA PHE A 170 4.48 2.76 15.60
C PHE A 170 5.77 3.46 16.03
N ASP A 171 6.20 3.27 17.29
CA ASP A 171 7.44 3.86 17.80
C ASP A 171 8.66 3.38 16.98
N ASN A 172 8.71 2.10 16.60
CA ASN A 172 9.76 1.55 15.74
C ASN A 172 9.74 2.20 14.36
N SER A 173 8.55 2.33 13.74
CA SER A 173 8.39 2.96 12.42
C SER A 173 8.84 4.43 12.41
N CYS A 174 8.57 5.18 13.48
CA CYS A 174 8.99 6.58 13.60
C CYS A 174 10.52 6.75 13.73
N ASN A 175 11.27 5.68 14.00
CA ASN A 175 12.73 5.69 14.03
C ASN A 175 13.37 5.36 12.68
N THR A 176 12.57 5.10 11.64
CA THR A 176 13.03 4.87 10.26
C THR A 176 12.97 6.16 9.44
N SER A 177 13.52 6.13 8.22
CA SER A 177 13.42 7.22 7.24
C SER A 177 12.17 7.15 6.35
N ALA A 178 11.14 6.40 6.74
CA ALA A 178 9.88 6.31 6.01
C ALA A 178 9.15 7.66 5.98
N ASP A 179 8.46 7.95 4.87
CA ASP A 179 7.79 9.23 4.65
C ASP A 179 6.48 9.35 5.45
N THR A 180 5.79 8.23 5.66
CA THR A 180 4.48 8.22 6.32
C THR A 180 4.29 6.94 7.12
N VAL A 181 3.66 7.05 8.29
CA VAL A 181 3.26 5.91 9.11
C VAL A 181 1.74 5.87 9.21
N SER A 182 1.13 4.74 8.79
CA SER A 182 -0.27 4.44 9.03
C SER A 182 -0.40 3.66 10.33
N TYR A 183 -1.06 4.24 11.32
CA TYR A 183 -1.28 3.62 12.60
C TYR A 183 -2.74 3.28 12.82
N THR A 184 -3.06 1.97 12.87
CA THR A 184 -4.41 1.49 13.14
C THR A 184 -4.54 1.17 14.62
N HIS A 185 -5.04 2.12 15.40
CA HIS A 185 -5.43 1.87 16.79
C HIS A 185 -6.88 1.41 16.84
N LEU A 186 -7.13 0.19 17.33
CA LEU A 186 -8.47 -0.38 17.44
C LEU A 186 -9.37 0.27 18.51
N THR A 187 -8.83 1.21 19.27
CA THR A 187 -9.57 2.05 20.19
C THR A 187 -9.40 3.51 19.78
N LEU A 188 -9.94 3.92 18.65
CA LEU A 188 -10.45 5.27 18.62
C LEU A 188 -11.46 5.32 19.78
N PRO A 189 -11.25 6.16 20.81
CA PRO A 189 -12.32 6.41 21.74
C PRO A 189 -13.49 6.86 20.87
N THR A 190 -14.60 6.18 20.99
CA THR A 190 -15.85 6.60 20.37
C THR A 190 -16.22 7.91 21.04
N ILE A 191 -15.56 8.99 20.67
CA ILE A 191 -16.00 10.33 20.96
C ILE A 191 -17.02 10.67 19.88
N CYS A 192 -18.14 10.04 19.98
CA CYS A 192 -19.38 10.48 19.40
C CYS A 192 -20.45 10.18 20.42
N SER A 193 -20.44 10.95 21.47
CA SER A 193 -21.61 11.31 22.20
C SER A 193 -21.84 12.78 21.94
N VAL A 194 -22.66 13.06 20.98
CA VAL A 194 -23.45 14.26 20.92
C VAL A 194 -24.88 13.83 20.94
#